data_3d6d4eae084069bea32284e434618776
#
_entry.id   3d6d4eae084069bea32284e434618776
#
_cell.length_a   1.000
_cell.length_b   1.000
_cell.length_c   1.000
_cell.angle_alpha   90.00
_cell.angle_beta   90.00
_cell.angle_gamma   90.00
#
_symmetry.space_group_name_H-M   'P 1'
#
loop_
_entity.id
_entity.type
_entity.pdbx_description
1 polymer ?
#
loop_
_entity_poly.entity_id
_entity_poly.type
_entity_poly.pdbx_seq_one_letter_code
_entity_poly.pdbx_strand_id
1 'polypeptide(L)'
;MVDLLAKINPQLYQKYIILSRKVKPFLYGWARKAIYVTLNASLLFYKKLVKILQDWGFELNPYEWCCANKIIYGKQCNIVWHVDDLKISHVDPDFVTAVISDIQKEYVNTDTVTFTHGKVHNYLGMKIDFSAPEKVEITMNDTIFDILDDAPDDMIACKWPL
;
A
#
# COMPACT_ATOMS: atom_id res chain seq x y z
N MET A 1 24.76 -14.26 -6.27
CA MET A 1 24.31 -13.07 -7.04
C MET A 1 25.46 -12.10 -7.31
N VAL A 2 26.18 -11.60 -6.30
CA VAL A 2 27.31 -10.64 -6.50
C VAL A 2 28.39 -11.22 -7.39
N ASP A 3 28.81 -12.46 -7.16
CA ASP A 3 29.82 -13.15 -8.00
C ASP A 3 29.37 -13.33 -9.45
N LEU A 4 28.07 -13.50 -9.70
CA LEU A 4 27.50 -13.60 -11.04
C LEU A 4 27.60 -12.27 -11.76
N LEU A 5 27.23 -11.16 -11.11
CA LEU A 5 27.35 -9.81 -11.66
C LEU A 5 28.79 -9.45 -11.97
N ALA A 6 29.73 -9.80 -11.08
CA ALA A 6 31.16 -9.61 -11.30
C ALA A 6 31.70 -10.39 -12.53
N LYS A 7 31.13 -11.55 -12.84
CA LYS A 7 31.47 -12.35 -14.02
C LYS A 7 30.85 -11.79 -15.33
N ILE A 8 29.64 -11.25 -15.25
CA ILE A 8 28.92 -10.67 -16.41
C ILE A 8 29.62 -9.40 -16.92
N ASN A 9 29.98 -8.50 -16.02
CA ASN A 9 30.70 -7.27 -16.40
C ASN A 9 31.65 -6.82 -15.27
N PRO A 10 32.89 -7.35 -15.23
CA PRO A 10 33.87 -7.03 -14.19
C PRO A 10 34.20 -5.53 -14.14
N GLN A 11 34.35 -4.87 -15.30
CA GLN A 11 34.72 -3.46 -15.38
C GLN A 11 33.67 -2.55 -14.73
N LEU A 12 32.40 -2.95 -14.81
CA LEU A 12 31.30 -2.17 -14.24
C LEU A 12 31.14 -2.43 -12.75
N TYR A 13 31.17 -3.70 -12.31
CA TYR A 13 30.74 -4.08 -10.97
C TYR A 13 31.87 -4.19 -9.95
N GLN A 14 33.12 -4.50 -10.36
CA GLN A 14 34.22 -4.78 -9.43
C GLN A 14 34.52 -3.62 -8.47
N LYS A 15 34.40 -2.38 -8.92
CA LYS A 15 34.61 -1.17 -8.10
C LYS A 15 33.58 -0.96 -6.99
N TYR A 16 32.41 -1.62 -7.08
CA TYR A 16 31.33 -1.51 -6.11
C TYR A 16 31.24 -2.74 -5.19
N ILE A 17 32.11 -3.73 -5.38
CA ILE A 17 32.15 -4.94 -4.56
C ILE A 17 33.09 -4.74 -3.39
N ILE A 18 32.55 -4.86 -2.17
CA ILE A 18 33.32 -4.78 -0.94
C ILE A 18 33.17 -6.09 -0.19
N LEU A 19 34.25 -6.60 0.38
CA LEU A 19 34.23 -7.77 1.24
C LEU A 19 33.78 -7.39 2.65
N SER A 20 32.78 -8.07 3.19
CA SER A 20 32.40 -7.91 4.60
C SER A 20 33.47 -8.47 5.53
N ARG A 21 33.39 -8.15 6.83
CA ARG A 21 34.22 -8.78 7.88
C ARG A 21 34.15 -10.29 7.91
N LYS A 22 33.08 -10.90 7.36
CA LYS A 22 32.89 -12.36 7.22
C LYS A 22 33.30 -12.90 5.82
N VAL A 23 34.12 -12.12 5.08
CA VAL A 23 34.62 -12.49 3.73
C VAL A 23 33.49 -12.77 2.71
N LYS A 24 32.29 -12.23 2.93
CA LYS A 24 31.19 -12.30 1.95
C LYS A 24 31.19 -11.06 1.07
N PRO A 25 31.13 -11.21 -0.26
CA PRO A 25 31.08 -10.06 -1.16
C PRO A 25 29.71 -9.37 -1.09
N PHE A 26 29.72 -8.03 -0.95
CA PHE A 26 28.55 -7.16 -1.08
C PHE A 26 28.74 -6.21 -2.24
N LEU A 27 27.64 -5.95 -2.97
CA LEU A 27 27.60 -4.93 -4.00
C LEU A 27 26.93 -3.68 -3.45
N TYR A 28 27.64 -2.57 -3.46
CA TYR A 28 27.08 -1.26 -3.13
C TYR A 28 26.62 -0.57 -4.39
N GLY A 29 25.36 -0.17 -4.43
CA GLY A 29 24.77 0.59 -5.52
C GLY A 29 24.06 1.84 -5.02
N TRP A 30 24.06 2.88 -5.82
CA TRP A 30 23.27 4.07 -5.54
C TRP A 30 21.86 3.88 -6.09
N ALA A 31 20.85 3.84 -5.22
CA ALA A 31 19.46 3.77 -5.62
C ALA A 31 19.01 5.12 -6.22
N ARG A 32 18.66 5.14 -7.51
CA ARG A 32 18.12 6.33 -8.19
C ARG A 32 16.63 6.54 -7.92
N LYS A 33 15.92 5.49 -7.52
CA LYS A 33 14.51 5.51 -7.13
C LYS A 33 14.35 4.92 -5.75
N ALA A 34 13.28 5.27 -5.06
CA ALA A 34 12.93 4.65 -3.79
C ALA A 34 12.73 3.14 -3.98
N ILE A 35 13.35 2.37 -3.09
CA ILE A 35 13.20 0.90 -3.11
C ILE A 35 11.94 0.57 -2.32
N TYR A 36 11.04 -0.23 -2.91
CA TYR A 36 9.84 -0.75 -2.25
C TYR A 36 10.20 -1.36 -0.88
N VAL A 37 9.26 -1.26 0.08
CA VAL A 37 9.44 -1.73 1.48
C VAL A 37 10.42 -0.88 2.33
N THR A 38 10.97 0.21 1.82
CA THR A 38 11.76 1.14 2.66
C THR A 38 10.91 2.26 3.24
N LEU A 39 11.23 2.70 4.47
CA LEU A 39 10.57 3.86 5.10
C LEU A 39 10.58 5.11 4.22
N ASN A 40 11.68 5.31 3.49
CA ASN A 40 11.80 6.44 2.57
C ASN A 40 10.81 6.33 1.39
N ALA A 41 10.54 5.13 0.88
CA ALA A 41 9.58 4.92 -0.19
C ALA A 41 8.16 5.26 0.27
N SER A 42 7.76 4.75 1.44
CA SER A 42 6.44 5.04 2.02
C SER A 42 6.26 6.53 2.31
N LEU A 43 7.29 7.20 2.84
CA LEU A 43 7.24 8.65 3.08
C LEU A 43 7.13 9.47 1.79
N LEU A 44 7.85 9.08 0.73
CA LEU A 44 7.77 9.75 -0.56
C LEU A 44 6.41 9.55 -1.22
N PHE A 45 5.86 8.35 -1.15
CA PHE A 45 4.50 8.06 -1.61
C PHE A 45 3.47 8.92 -0.88
N TYR A 46 3.49 8.91 0.46
CA TYR A 46 2.62 9.73 1.29
C TYR A 46 2.69 11.21 0.91
N LYS A 47 3.89 11.80 0.84
CA LYS A 47 4.06 13.22 0.49
C LYS A 47 3.52 13.55 -0.90
N LYS A 48 3.74 12.65 -1.87
CA LYS A 48 3.24 12.84 -3.24
C LYS A 48 1.71 12.76 -3.25
N LEU A 49 1.12 11.74 -2.62
CA LEU A 49 -0.33 11.55 -2.56
C LEU A 49 -1.02 12.73 -1.88
N VAL A 50 -0.54 13.14 -0.71
CA VAL A 50 -1.09 14.28 0.03
C VAL A 50 -1.07 15.54 -0.81
N LYS A 51 0.05 15.81 -1.49
CA LYS A 51 0.15 16.98 -2.38
C LYS A 51 -0.89 16.92 -3.51
N ILE A 52 -1.01 15.79 -4.19
CA ILE A 52 -1.99 15.58 -5.27
C ILE A 52 -3.41 15.84 -4.75
N LEU A 53 -3.78 15.25 -3.61
CA LEU A 53 -5.11 15.41 -3.04
C LEU A 53 -5.39 16.86 -2.64
N GLN A 54 -4.40 17.56 -2.05
CA GLN A 54 -4.54 18.98 -1.71
C GLN A 54 -4.66 19.86 -2.97
N ASP A 55 -3.88 19.59 -4.01
CA ASP A 55 -3.96 20.29 -5.30
C ASP A 55 -5.35 20.10 -5.96
N TRP A 56 -6.00 18.96 -5.70
CA TRP A 56 -7.39 18.69 -6.12
C TRP A 56 -8.44 19.28 -5.15
N GLY A 57 -8.02 19.97 -4.08
CA GLY A 57 -8.88 20.62 -3.11
C GLY A 57 -9.51 19.67 -2.09
N PHE A 58 -8.86 18.53 -1.80
CA PHE A 58 -9.18 17.73 -0.63
C PHE A 58 -8.49 18.31 0.60
N GLU A 59 -9.18 18.25 1.73
CA GLU A 59 -8.67 18.66 3.03
C GLU A 59 -8.29 17.42 3.85
N LEU A 60 -7.09 17.44 4.42
CA LEU A 60 -6.64 16.36 5.33
C LEU A 60 -7.47 16.41 6.61
N ASN A 61 -7.82 15.23 7.10
CA ASN A 61 -8.47 15.12 8.40
C ASN A 61 -7.48 15.50 9.51
N PRO A 62 -7.82 16.43 10.42
CA PRO A 62 -6.90 16.87 11.47
C PRO A 62 -6.58 15.80 12.53
N TYR A 63 -7.42 14.76 12.63
CA TYR A 63 -7.27 13.66 13.58
C TYR A 63 -6.68 12.40 12.97
N GLU A 64 -6.83 12.21 11.64
CA GLU A 64 -6.34 11.06 10.90
C GLU A 64 -5.64 11.51 9.62
N TRP A 65 -4.33 11.52 9.65
CA TRP A 65 -3.46 12.04 8.58
C TRP A 65 -3.49 11.22 7.28
N CYS A 66 -4.01 9.99 7.36
CA CYS A 66 -4.23 9.13 6.21
C CYS A 66 -5.68 9.16 5.73
N CYS A 67 -6.38 10.26 5.97
CA CYS A 67 -7.74 10.51 5.52
C CYS A 67 -7.85 11.93 4.95
N ALA A 68 -8.46 12.05 3.78
CA ALA A 68 -8.75 13.32 3.15
C ALA A 68 -10.23 13.38 2.74
N ASN A 69 -10.83 14.56 2.89
CA ASN A 69 -12.24 14.78 2.67
C ASN A 69 -12.46 15.95 1.70
N LYS A 70 -13.51 15.86 0.89
CA LYS A 70 -13.98 16.96 0.02
C LYS A 70 -15.47 16.87 -0.16
N ILE A 71 -16.13 18.03 -0.22
CA ILE A 71 -17.55 18.09 -0.58
C ILE A 71 -17.68 18.21 -2.11
N ILE A 72 -18.36 17.24 -2.71
CA ILE A 72 -18.61 17.15 -4.15
C ILE A 72 -20.13 17.11 -4.36
N TYR A 73 -20.68 18.06 -5.10
CA TYR A 73 -22.13 18.17 -5.35
C TYR A 73 -22.97 18.10 -4.05
N GLY A 74 -22.47 18.72 -2.97
CA GLY A 74 -23.14 18.70 -1.66
C GLY A 74 -23.05 17.39 -0.89
N LYS A 75 -22.27 16.42 -1.38
CA LYS A 75 -22.02 15.13 -0.72
C LYS A 75 -20.54 14.99 -0.39
N GLN A 76 -20.24 14.35 0.73
CA GLN A 76 -18.87 14.14 1.16
C GLN A 76 -18.23 13.01 0.37
N CYS A 77 -17.03 13.25 -0.16
CA CYS A 77 -16.11 12.28 -0.67
C CYS A 77 -15.00 12.06 0.37
N ASN A 78 -14.70 10.81 0.69
CA ASN A 78 -13.63 10.45 1.61
C ASN A 78 -12.62 9.59 0.86
N ILE A 79 -11.34 9.89 1.04
CA ILE A 79 -10.23 9.07 0.59
C ILE A 79 -9.42 8.70 1.82
N VAL A 80 -9.33 7.40 2.10
CA VAL A 80 -8.54 6.85 3.21
C VAL A 80 -7.46 5.96 2.59
N TRP A 81 -6.26 6.01 3.16
CA TRP A 81 -5.16 5.17 2.66
C TRP A 81 -4.31 4.60 3.79
N HIS A 82 -3.71 3.46 3.49
CA HIS A 82 -2.70 2.84 4.33
C HIS A 82 -1.55 2.39 3.44
N VAL A 83 -0.41 3.04 3.58
CA VAL A 83 0.76 2.89 2.69
C VAL A 83 0.35 3.12 1.22
N ASP A 84 0.16 2.08 0.43
CA ASP A 84 -0.20 2.07 -1.00
C ASP A 84 -1.65 1.64 -1.27
N ASP A 85 -2.37 1.14 -0.27
CA ASP A 85 -3.79 0.78 -0.38
C ASP A 85 -4.68 1.99 -0.16
N LEU A 86 -5.50 2.33 -1.15
CA LEU A 86 -6.45 3.43 -1.08
C LEU A 86 -7.89 2.93 -1.11
N LYS A 87 -8.75 3.54 -0.29
CA LYS A 87 -10.20 3.36 -0.31
C LYS A 87 -10.88 4.71 -0.55
N ILE A 88 -11.65 4.80 -1.65
CA ILE A 88 -12.38 6.00 -2.06
C ILE A 88 -13.87 5.74 -1.86
N SER A 89 -14.58 6.67 -1.24
CA SER A 89 -16.00 6.55 -0.96
C SER A 89 -16.73 7.83 -1.36
N HIS A 90 -17.71 7.72 -2.24
CA HIS A 90 -18.64 8.77 -2.64
C HIS A 90 -19.96 8.16 -3.10
N VAL A 91 -21.05 8.93 -3.08
CA VAL A 91 -22.38 8.47 -3.53
C VAL A 91 -22.48 8.33 -5.04
N ASP A 92 -21.66 9.06 -5.79
CA ASP A 92 -21.59 9.03 -7.25
C ASP A 92 -20.44 8.12 -7.70
N PRO A 93 -20.72 6.97 -8.32
CA PRO A 93 -19.69 6.03 -8.77
C PRO A 93 -18.87 6.56 -9.95
N ASP A 94 -19.45 7.42 -10.80
CA ASP A 94 -18.75 8.01 -11.94
C ASP A 94 -17.66 8.97 -11.46
N PHE A 95 -17.96 9.74 -10.41
CA PHE A 95 -16.96 10.57 -9.76
C PHE A 95 -15.81 9.73 -9.16
N VAL A 96 -16.11 8.62 -8.50
CA VAL A 96 -15.07 7.71 -7.96
C VAL A 96 -14.19 7.18 -9.09
N THR A 97 -14.80 6.78 -10.21
CA THR A 97 -14.07 6.31 -11.40
C THR A 97 -13.15 7.38 -11.98
N ALA A 98 -13.61 8.63 -12.04
CA ALA A 98 -12.80 9.76 -12.48
C ALA A 98 -11.59 10.00 -11.56
N VAL A 99 -11.79 9.99 -10.25
CA VAL A 99 -10.69 10.13 -9.26
C VAL A 99 -9.67 9.02 -9.40
N ILE A 100 -10.10 7.77 -9.57
CA ILE A 100 -9.19 6.64 -9.80
C ILE A 100 -8.37 6.86 -11.07
N SER A 101 -9.02 7.27 -12.17
CA SER A 101 -8.34 7.56 -13.44
C SER A 101 -7.29 8.67 -13.30
N ASP A 102 -7.59 9.70 -12.52
CA ASP A 102 -6.65 10.81 -12.30
C ASP A 102 -5.48 10.37 -11.41
N ILE A 103 -5.72 9.56 -10.37
CA ILE A 103 -4.64 8.92 -9.59
C ILE A 103 -3.75 8.08 -10.51
N GLN A 104 -4.33 7.26 -11.39
CA GLN A 104 -3.57 6.46 -12.34
C GLN A 104 -2.66 7.31 -13.21
N LYS A 105 -3.14 8.45 -13.74
CA LYS A 105 -2.32 9.37 -14.56
C LYS A 105 -1.12 9.92 -13.79
N GLU A 106 -1.30 10.25 -12.51
CA GLU A 106 -0.22 10.77 -11.66
C GLU A 106 0.88 9.73 -11.36
N TYR A 107 0.56 8.44 -11.47
CA TYR A 107 1.46 7.32 -11.19
C TYR A 107 1.84 6.49 -12.41
N VAL A 108 1.60 6.99 -13.65
CA VAL A 108 1.82 6.30 -14.95
C VAL A 108 3.21 5.65 -15.13
N ASN A 109 4.23 6.07 -14.40
CA ASN A 109 5.58 5.49 -14.47
C ASN A 109 5.85 4.43 -13.38
N THR A 110 4.87 4.08 -12.59
CA THR A 110 4.86 3.01 -11.61
C THR A 110 3.87 1.94 -12.05
N ASP A 111 4.01 0.73 -11.57
CA ASP A 111 3.20 -0.43 -11.94
C ASP A 111 1.68 -0.15 -12.05
N THR A 112 0.96 -1.00 -12.78
CA THR A 112 -0.49 -0.87 -12.99
C THR A 112 -1.22 -0.78 -11.65
N VAL A 113 -1.91 0.35 -11.43
CA VAL A 113 -2.82 0.50 -10.28
C VAL A 113 -3.99 -0.46 -10.48
N THR A 114 -4.15 -1.40 -9.56
CA THR A 114 -5.32 -2.29 -9.53
C THR A 114 -6.43 -1.64 -8.73
N PHE A 115 -7.67 -1.78 -9.17
CA PHE A 115 -8.83 -1.25 -8.46
C PHE A 115 -10.03 -2.18 -8.56
N THR A 116 -10.91 -2.10 -7.58
CA THR A 116 -12.17 -2.84 -7.53
C THR A 116 -13.32 -1.89 -7.27
N HIS A 117 -14.42 -2.09 -8.00
CA HIS A 117 -15.70 -1.45 -7.75
C HIS A 117 -16.70 -2.46 -7.19
N GLY A 118 -17.68 -2.00 -6.46
CA GLY A 118 -18.77 -2.85 -5.99
C GLY A 118 -19.20 -2.52 -4.57
N LYS A 119 -19.97 -3.43 -4.00
CA LYS A 119 -20.46 -3.32 -2.63
C LYS A 119 -19.62 -4.11 -1.62
N VAL A 120 -18.75 -5.00 -2.11
CA VAL A 120 -17.90 -5.85 -1.28
C VAL A 120 -16.45 -5.52 -1.61
N HIS A 121 -15.66 -5.18 -0.60
CA HIS A 121 -14.27 -4.79 -0.73
C HIS A 121 -13.40 -5.55 0.25
N ASN A 122 -12.20 -5.92 -0.18
CA ASN A 122 -11.14 -6.35 0.72
C ASN A 122 -10.20 -5.15 0.96
N TYR A 123 -10.01 -4.80 2.22
CA TYR A 123 -9.16 -3.68 2.63
C TYR A 123 -8.47 -4.00 3.94
N LEU A 124 -7.15 -4.00 3.96
CA LEU A 124 -6.31 -4.30 5.13
C LEU A 124 -6.68 -5.62 5.83
N GLY A 125 -6.91 -6.68 5.05
CA GLY A 125 -7.30 -7.99 5.60
C GLY A 125 -8.74 -8.07 6.08
N MET A 126 -9.51 -6.98 5.98
CA MET A 126 -10.94 -6.95 6.29
C MET A 126 -11.75 -7.10 5.00
N LYS A 127 -12.82 -7.91 5.06
CA LYS A 127 -13.89 -7.91 4.06
C LYS A 127 -14.99 -6.95 4.55
N ILE A 128 -15.24 -5.91 3.76
CA ILE A 128 -16.23 -4.87 4.06
C ILE A 128 -17.37 -5.02 3.06
N ASP A 129 -18.58 -5.30 3.55
CA ASP A 129 -19.78 -5.54 2.73
C ASP A 129 -20.84 -4.45 2.98
N PHE A 130 -21.18 -3.72 1.92
CA PHE A 130 -22.23 -2.69 1.86
C PHE A 130 -23.48 -3.18 1.14
N SER A 131 -23.68 -4.48 0.94
CA SER A 131 -24.79 -5.04 0.16
C SER A 131 -26.15 -4.83 0.82
N ALA A 132 -26.19 -4.85 2.15
CA ALA A 132 -27.42 -4.62 2.90
C ALA A 132 -27.69 -3.10 3.06
N PRO A 133 -28.92 -2.61 2.82
CA PRO A 133 -29.27 -1.22 3.05
C PRO A 133 -29.01 -0.80 4.50
N GLU A 134 -28.44 0.37 4.69
CA GLU A 134 -28.17 0.98 6.02
C GLU A 134 -27.28 0.14 6.96
N LYS A 135 -26.68 -0.93 6.45
CA LYS A 135 -25.81 -1.82 7.23
C LYS A 135 -24.47 -2.01 6.51
N VAL A 136 -23.39 -1.97 7.28
CA VAL A 136 -22.06 -2.37 6.84
C VAL A 136 -21.66 -3.58 7.67
N GLU A 137 -21.26 -4.65 6.99
CA GLU A 137 -20.70 -5.84 7.64
C GLU A 137 -19.20 -5.88 7.42
N ILE A 138 -18.44 -6.02 8.50
CA ILE A 138 -16.98 -6.11 8.46
C ILE A 138 -16.58 -7.43 9.07
N THR A 139 -15.85 -8.26 8.32
CA THR A 139 -15.34 -9.55 8.77
C THR A 139 -13.85 -9.68 8.48
N MET A 140 -13.14 -10.47 9.30
CA MET A 140 -11.72 -10.79 9.13
C MET A 140 -11.47 -12.30 9.12
N ASN A 141 -12.50 -13.10 8.83
CA ASN A 141 -12.43 -14.56 8.96
C ASN A 141 -11.29 -15.15 8.14
N ASP A 142 -11.15 -14.74 6.87
CA ASP A 142 -10.10 -15.27 5.99
C ASP A 142 -8.71 -14.98 6.55
N THR A 143 -8.47 -13.74 6.99
CA THR A 143 -7.19 -13.35 7.61
C THR A 143 -6.92 -14.10 8.92
N ILE A 144 -7.96 -14.36 9.73
CA ILE A 144 -7.82 -15.13 10.97
C ILE A 144 -7.47 -16.58 10.65
N PHE A 145 -8.10 -17.19 9.65
CA PHE A 145 -7.77 -18.55 9.22
C PHE A 145 -6.35 -18.65 8.69
N ASP A 146 -5.91 -17.70 7.86
CA ASP A 146 -4.53 -17.66 7.36
C ASP A 146 -3.51 -17.57 8.52
N ILE A 147 -3.78 -16.73 9.53
CA ILE A 147 -2.92 -16.62 10.72
C ILE A 147 -2.89 -17.93 11.52
N LEU A 148 -4.04 -18.63 11.64
CA LEU A 148 -4.11 -19.89 12.36
C LEU A 148 -3.40 -21.02 11.60
N ASP A 149 -3.50 -21.05 10.30
CA ASP A 149 -2.82 -22.03 9.44
C ASP A 149 -1.29 -21.84 9.46
N ASP A 150 -0.82 -20.60 9.54
CA ASP A 150 0.62 -20.28 9.65
C ASP A 150 1.16 -20.38 11.09
N ALA A 151 0.29 -20.55 12.10
CA ALA A 151 0.70 -20.62 13.49
C ALA A 151 1.46 -21.95 13.79
N PRO A 152 2.60 -21.90 14.50
CA PRO A 152 3.29 -23.11 14.96
C PRO A 152 2.38 -23.97 15.83
N ASP A 153 2.50 -25.31 15.71
CA ASP A 153 1.65 -26.29 16.42
C ASP A 153 1.66 -26.11 17.96
N ASP A 154 2.77 -25.62 18.51
CA ASP A 154 2.92 -25.35 19.95
C ASP A 154 2.12 -24.12 20.42
N MET A 155 1.82 -23.16 19.54
CA MET A 155 0.94 -22.02 19.84
C MET A 155 -0.54 -22.41 19.86
N ILE A 156 -0.96 -23.36 19.03
CA ILE A 156 -2.35 -23.84 18.96
C ILE A 156 -2.72 -24.63 20.22
N ALA A 157 -1.72 -25.27 20.85
CA ALA A 157 -1.92 -26.07 22.07
C ALA A 157 -2.05 -25.26 23.37
N CYS A 158 -1.75 -23.95 23.37
CA CYS A 158 -1.92 -23.09 24.53
C CYS A 158 -3.40 -22.87 24.82
N LYS A 159 -3.95 -23.63 25.78
CA LYS A 159 -5.23 -23.32 26.39
C LYS A 159 -5.08 -22.03 27.22
N TRP A 160 -5.58 -20.93 26.69
CA TRP A 160 -5.75 -19.73 27.50
C TRP A 160 -6.76 -20.05 28.61
N PRO A 161 -6.45 -19.77 29.88
CA PRO A 161 -7.47 -19.83 30.91
C PRO A 161 -8.52 -18.77 30.60
N LEU A 162 -9.77 -19.20 30.48
CA LEU A 162 -10.96 -18.34 30.36
C LEU A 162 -11.15 -17.54 31.65
#